data_9dab5bc74537ff1961ba5a791e19a768
#
_entry.id   9dab5bc74537ff1961ba5a791e19a768
#
_cell.length_a   1.000
_cell.length_b   1.000
_cell.length_c   1.000
_cell.angle_alpha   90.00
_cell.angle_beta   90.00
_cell.angle_gamma   90.00
#
_symmetry.space_group_name_H-M   'P 1'
#
loop_
_entity.id
_entity.type
_entity.pdbx_description
1 polymer ?
#
loop_
_entity_poly.entity_id
_entity_poly.type
_entity_poly.pdbx_seq_one_letter_code
_entity_poly.pdbx_strand_id
1 'polypeptide(L)'
;FLEAPLLAESEDDWYLHPHVSDEKATLYEHCLRAIDRSLATGAHGLPLMGAGDWNDGMNRVGAGGKGESVWLGWFLYATLEGFAQFCDAREDQERGAQYRAHVTKLKTALENAWDGDWYARAYFDDGTPLGSSRNDECRIDSIAQSWGVLSGAADKQRVTRAMAAVEEYLVRRADGIVMLFSPPFDRGALDPGYIKGYVPGVRENGGQYTHAALWALIAYAMLGDGDRAGEIFGLLNPVNHSLTRVGLNKYRVEPYVVAGDIYAVPPHTGRGGWTWYTGSAAWMYRAGLESILGFQLTGARLRIDPCIPRGWREFEITYKHGRRGATRYHIKVDNPHGI
;
A
#
# COMPACT_ATOMS: atom_id res chain seq x y z
N PHE A 1 7.02 -12.74 0.70
CA PHE A 1 7.23 -12.74 2.15
C PHE A 1 6.48 -13.85 2.87
N LEU A 2 5.54 -14.48 2.24
CA LEU A 2 4.56 -15.33 2.93
C LEU A 2 4.30 -16.63 2.20
N GLU A 3 5.36 -17.31 1.78
CA GLU A 3 5.20 -18.73 1.55
C GLU A 3 5.46 -19.42 2.89
N ALA A 4 4.37 -19.69 3.61
CA ALA A 4 4.40 -20.40 4.89
C ALA A 4 5.35 -21.61 4.93
N PRO A 5 5.46 -22.42 3.86
CA PRO A 5 6.42 -23.52 3.78
C PRO A 5 7.87 -23.08 3.95
N LEU A 6 8.25 -21.94 3.37
CA LEU A 6 9.66 -21.49 3.39
C LEU A 6 10.12 -21.13 4.81
N LEU A 7 9.26 -20.48 5.60
CA LEU A 7 9.52 -20.17 7.00
C LEU A 7 9.44 -21.41 7.90
N ALA A 8 8.56 -22.34 7.59
CA ALA A 8 8.38 -23.57 8.38
C ALA A 8 9.51 -24.59 8.14
N GLU A 9 10.06 -24.62 6.92
CA GLU A 9 11.05 -25.64 6.51
C GLU A 9 12.50 -25.14 6.55
N SER A 10 12.73 -23.81 6.67
CA SER A 10 14.08 -23.27 6.72
C SER A 10 14.66 -23.36 8.11
N GLU A 11 15.47 -24.39 8.32
CA GLU A 11 16.35 -24.53 9.49
C GLU A 11 17.74 -23.95 9.24
N ASP A 12 17.97 -23.39 8.04
CA ASP A 12 19.26 -22.82 7.65
C ASP A 12 19.56 -21.54 8.43
N ASP A 13 20.80 -21.37 8.84
CA ASP A 13 21.30 -20.14 9.42
C ASP A 13 21.34 -19.03 8.37
N TRP A 14 20.63 -17.95 8.64
CA TRP A 14 20.64 -16.76 7.82
C TRP A 14 21.49 -15.67 8.45
N TYR A 15 22.31 -15.02 7.63
CA TYR A 15 23.10 -13.89 8.09
C TYR A 15 22.33 -12.58 7.91
N LEU A 16 22.44 -11.70 8.89
CA LEU A 16 22.37 -10.28 8.61
C LEU A 16 23.48 -9.93 7.61
N HIS A 17 23.35 -8.79 6.93
CA HIS A 17 24.38 -8.37 5.97
C HIS A 17 25.78 -8.52 6.57
N PRO A 18 26.74 -9.18 5.91
CA PRO A 18 28.04 -9.56 6.52
C PRO A 18 28.88 -8.37 6.97
N HIS A 19 28.57 -7.16 6.51
CA HIS A 19 29.23 -5.92 6.98
C HIS A 19 28.56 -5.29 8.21
N VAL A 20 27.44 -5.86 8.69
CA VAL A 20 26.68 -5.35 9.85
C VAL A 20 26.80 -6.28 11.04
N SER A 21 26.77 -7.58 10.82
CA SER A 21 26.83 -8.58 11.86
C SER A 21 27.26 -9.93 11.29
N ASP A 22 28.04 -10.67 12.04
CA ASP A 22 28.38 -12.09 11.82
C ASP A 22 27.46 -13.03 12.59
N GLU A 23 26.44 -12.48 13.25
CA GLU A 23 25.45 -13.24 14.00
C GLU A 23 24.58 -14.07 13.06
N LYS A 24 24.47 -15.36 13.35
CA LYS A 24 23.62 -16.30 12.67
C LYS A 24 22.34 -16.56 13.46
N ALA A 25 21.24 -16.66 12.76
CA ALA A 25 19.96 -17.05 13.33
C ALA A 25 19.09 -17.68 12.23
N THR A 26 18.06 -18.43 12.60
CA THR A 26 17.07 -18.93 11.65
C THR A 26 16.30 -17.77 11.01
N LEU A 27 15.70 -17.97 9.84
CA LEU A 27 14.84 -16.98 9.22
C LEU A 27 13.69 -16.57 10.16
N TYR A 28 13.14 -17.53 10.90
CA TYR A 28 12.09 -17.28 11.90
C TYR A 28 12.54 -16.28 12.97
N GLU A 29 13.74 -16.50 13.55
CA GLU A 29 14.31 -15.60 14.56
C GLU A 29 14.59 -14.20 14.01
N HIS A 30 15.07 -14.09 12.76
CA HIS A 30 15.24 -12.78 12.11
C HIS A 30 13.90 -12.06 11.96
N CYS A 31 12.83 -12.78 11.59
CA CYS A 31 11.48 -12.22 11.53
C CYS A 31 11.01 -11.76 12.93
N LEU A 32 11.20 -12.57 13.97
CA LEU A 32 10.85 -12.19 15.34
C LEU A 32 11.55 -10.90 15.77
N ARG A 33 12.86 -10.78 15.54
CA ARG A 33 13.64 -9.58 15.88
C ARG A 33 13.16 -8.34 15.15
N ALA A 34 12.82 -8.47 13.86
CA ALA A 34 12.29 -7.37 13.06
C ALA A 34 10.91 -6.92 13.58
N ILE A 35 10.05 -7.87 13.93
CA ILE A 35 8.73 -7.60 14.49
C ILE A 35 8.88 -6.94 15.87
N ASP A 36 9.66 -7.54 16.78
CA ASP A 36 9.85 -7.05 18.15
C ASP A 36 10.35 -5.59 18.15
N ARG A 37 11.23 -5.24 17.20
CA ARG A 37 11.69 -3.85 17.00
C ARG A 37 10.56 -2.88 16.68
N SER A 38 9.50 -3.36 16.02
CA SER A 38 8.36 -2.56 15.57
C SER A 38 7.22 -2.49 16.60
N LEU A 39 7.31 -3.21 17.72
CA LEU A 39 6.27 -3.22 18.76
C LEU A 39 6.26 -1.99 19.67
N ALA A 40 7.30 -1.15 19.61
CA ALA A 40 7.36 0.07 20.40
C ALA A 40 6.29 1.07 19.90
N THR A 41 5.48 1.58 20.81
CA THR A 41 4.39 2.52 20.51
C THR A 41 4.56 3.84 21.23
N GLY A 42 4.00 4.91 20.65
CA GLY A 42 3.94 6.23 21.27
C GLY A 42 2.69 6.47 22.10
N ALA A 43 2.37 7.73 22.32
CA ALA A 43 1.29 8.16 23.20
C ALA A 43 -0.12 7.80 22.72
N HIS A 44 -0.30 7.63 21.39
CA HIS A 44 -1.57 7.20 20.78
C HIS A 44 -1.67 5.68 20.67
N GLY A 45 -0.65 4.94 21.10
CA GLY A 45 -0.59 3.46 20.98
C GLY A 45 -0.25 2.96 19.59
N LEU A 46 0.27 3.83 18.72
CA LEU A 46 0.67 3.54 17.35
C LEU A 46 2.19 3.33 17.27
N PRO A 47 2.70 2.61 16.26
CA PRO A 47 4.13 2.42 16.08
C PRO A 47 4.87 3.73 15.89
N LEU A 48 6.07 3.81 16.49
CA LEU A 48 6.95 4.96 16.35
C LEU A 48 7.44 5.08 14.90
N MET A 49 7.35 6.29 14.34
CA MET A 49 7.72 6.56 12.96
C MET A 49 9.24 6.70 12.78
N GLY A 50 9.96 7.20 13.81
CA GLY A 50 11.39 7.40 13.76
C GLY A 50 11.80 8.36 12.62
N ALA A 51 12.80 7.97 11.83
CA ALA A 51 13.30 8.73 10.70
C ALA A 51 12.49 8.52 9.40
N GLY A 52 11.25 8.07 9.49
CA GLY A 52 10.33 7.83 8.38
C GLY A 52 9.74 6.43 8.39
N ASP A 53 8.64 6.26 7.66
CA ASP A 53 8.02 4.96 7.39
C ASP A 53 8.16 4.60 5.90
N TRP A 54 7.08 4.15 5.22
CA TRP A 54 7.09 3.98 3.77
C TRP A 54 7.49 5.26 3.02
N ASN A 55 7.12 6.43 3.56
CA ASN A 55 7.54 7.72 3.06
C ASN A 55 8.74 8.22 3.88
N ASP A 56 9.94 7.87 3.44
CA ASP A 56 11.20 8.28 4.06
C ASP A 56 11.45 9.80 3.99
N GLY A 57 10.74 10.49 3.10
CA GLY A 57 10.73 11.96 3.03
C GLY A 57 10.09 12.64 4.22
N MET A 58 9.30 11.92 5.02
CA MET A 58 8.68 12.42 6.25
C MET A 58 9.59 12.21 7.48
N ASN A 59 10.90 12.38 7.32
CA ASN A 59 11.92 12.01 8.30
C ASN A 59 11.99 12.88 9.55
N ARG A 60 11.16 13.92 9.65
CA ARG A 60 11.09 14.78 10.84
C ARG A 60 9.83 14.60 11.67
N VAL A 61 8.86 13.83 11.21
CA VAL A 61 7.62 13.58 11.94
C VAL A 61 7.89 12.90 13.28
N GLY A 62 8.76 11.90 13.31
CA GLY A 62 9.12 11.16 14.51
C GLY A 62 10.61 11.24 14.88
N ALA A 63 11.32 12.27 14.43
CA ALA A 63 12.78 12.41 14.65
C ALA A 63 13.17 12.50 16.13
N GLY A 64 12.29 13.03 16.99
CA GLY A 64 12.45 13.09 18.44
C GLY A 64 12.11 11.78 19.16
N GLY A 65 11.73 10.73 18.44
CA GLY A 65 11.46 9.40 18.97
C GLY A 65 10.08 9.23 19.62
N LYS A 66 9.12 10.14 19.38
CA LYS A 66 7.76 10.10 19.92
C LYS A 66 6.68 10.09 18.84
N GLY A 67 7.00 10.60 17.63
CA GLY A 67 6.04 10.66 16.53
C GLY A 67 5.63 9.27 16.06
N GLU A 68 4.38 9.14 15.64
CA GLU A 68 3.72 7.86 15.38
C GLU A 68 3.16 7.81 13.96
N SER A 69 3.16 6.63 13.35
CA SER A 69 2.61 6.40 12.02
C SER A 69 1.34 5.55 12.06
N VAL A 70 0.24 6.09 11.54
CA VAL A 70 -1.02 5.35 11.36
C VAL A 70 -0.85 4.32 10.24
N TRP A 71 -0.17 4.69 9.13
CA TRP A 71 0.10 3.73 8.04
C TRP A 71 0.91 2.52 8.54
N LEU A 72 1.98 2.76 9.28
CA LEU A 72 2.80 1.68 9.86
C LEU A 72 1.99 0.83 10.84
N GLY A 73 1.02 1.44 11.53
CA GLY A 73 0.07 0.73 12.39
C GLY A 73 -0.78 -0.29 11.60
N TRP A 74 -1.37 0.11 10.47
CA TRP A 74 -2.10 -0.82 9.61
C TRP A 74 -1.20 -1.94 9.06
N PHE A 75 0.00 -1.60 8.62
CA PHE A 75 0.98 -2.56 8.11
C PHE A 75 1.41 -3.56 9.19
N LEU A 76 1.72 -3.07 10.39
CA LEU A 76 2.09 -3.92 11.52
C LEU A 76 0.93 -4.82 11.95
N TYR A 77 -0.31 -4.31 11.96
CA TYR A 77 -1.50 -5.12 12.24
C TYR A 77 -1.57 -6.33 11.30
N ALA A 78 -1.52 -6.10 9.98
CA ALA A 78 -1.57 -7.17 8.99
C ALA A 78 -0.39 -8.15 9.13
N THR A 79 0.79 -7.64 9.44
CA THR A 79 1.99 -8.44 9.67
C THR A 79 1.82 -9.37 10.88
N LEU A 80 1.36 -8.84 12.00
CA LEU A 80 1.18 -9.62 13.24
C LEU A 80 0.08 -10.67 13.12
N GLU A 81 -1.07 -10.32 12.49
CA GLU A 81 -2.15 -11.28 12.22
C GLU A 81 -1.65 -12.46 11.38
N GLY A 82 -0.91 -12.18 10.32
CA GLY A 82 -0.32 -13.22 9.47
C GLY A 82 0.76 -14.02 10.22
N PHE A 83 1.66 -13.35 10.94
CA PHE A 83 2.81 -14.01 11.56
C PHE A 83 2.44 -14.84 12.80
N ALA A 84 1.38 -14.49 13.53
CA ALA A 84 0.89 -15.30 14.65
C ALA A 84 0.55 -16.74 14.24
N GLN A 85 0.14 -16.96 12.99
CA GLN A 85 -0.13 -18.31 12.45
C GLN A 85 1.16 -19.12 12.27
N PHE A 86 2.28 -18.46 11.94
CA PHE A 86 3.59 -19.12 11.88
C PHE A 86 4.12 -19.48 13.28
N CYS A 87 3.85 -18.63 14.27
CA CYS A 87 4.14 -18.96 15.67
C CYS A 87 3.40 -20.24 16.09
N ASP A 88 2.11 -20.34 15.77
CA ASP A 88 1.32 -21.55 16.06
C ASP A 88 1.88 -22.78 15.34
N ALA A 89 2.24 -22.65 14.06
CA ALA A 89 2.81 -23.75 13.27
C ALA A 89 4.18 -24.24 13.80
N ARG A 90 4.90 -23.37 14.53
CA ARG A 90 6.18 -23.69 15.19
C ARG A 90 6.04 -24.01 16.67
N GLU A 91 4.81 -24.17 17.15
CA GLU A 91 4.50 -24.44 18.56
C GLU A 91 4.96 -23.32 19.53
N ASP A 92 5.25 -22.11 19.01
CA ASP A 92 5.61 -20.92 19.79
C ASP A 92 4.33 -20.17 20.22
N GLN A 93 3.59 -20.80 21.12
CA GLN A 93 2.29 -20.31 21.58
C GLN A 93 2.40 -18.98 22.34
N GLU A 94 3.50 -18.78 23.07
CA GLU A 94 3.74 -17.56 23.84
C GLU A 94 3.84 -16.34 22.90
N ARG A 95 4.65 -16.44 21.85
CA ARG A 95 4.78 -15.39 20.82
C ARG A 95 3.49 -15.17 20.09
N GLY A 96 2.80 -16.23 19.67
CA GLY A 96 1.49 -16.12 19.02
C GLY A 96 0.48 -15.36 19.86
N ALA A 97 0.40 -15.67 21.17
CA ALA A 97 -0.48 -14.95 22.11
C ALA A 97 -0.07 -13.48 22.30
N GLN A 98 1.23 -13.20 22.44
CA GLN A 98 1.77 -11.84 22.54
C GLN A 98 1.38 -10.99 21.33
N TYR A 99 1.55 -11.50 20.11
CA TYR A 99 1.23 -10.79 18.89
C TYR A 99 -0.28 -10.53 18.75
N ARG A 100 -1.14 -11.50 19.06
CA ARG A 100 -2.61 -11.30 19.07
C ARG A 100 -3.05 -10.28 20.11
N ALA A 101 -2.42 -10.26 21.28
CA ALA A 101 -2.69 -9.23 22.29
C ALA A 101 -2.28 -7.82 21.80
N HIS A 102 -1.15 -7.71 21.06
CA HIS A 102 -0.71 -6.46 20.48
C HIS A 102 -1.67 -6.01 19.35
N VAL A 103 -2.08 -6.90 18.48
CA VAL A 103 -3.09 -6.68 17.43
C VAL A 103 -4.37 -6.06 18.00
N THR A 104 -4.88 -6.58 19.12
CA THR A 104 -6.08 -6.06 19.77
C THR A 104 -5.91 -4.61 20.24
N LYS A 105 -4.77 -4.28 20.84
CA LYS A 105 -4.45 -2.92 21.28
C LYS A 105 -4.28 -1.99 20.08
N LEU A 106 -3.55 -2.44 19.08
CA LEU A 106 -3.25 -1.67 17.87
C LEU A 106 -4.53 -1.34 17.09
N LYS A 107 -5.46 -2.28 16.98
CA LYS A 107 -6.77 -2.03 16.36
C LYS A 107 -7.51 -0.87 17.04
N THR A 108 -7.53 -0.83 18.36
CA THR A 108 -8.16 0.26 19.11
C THR A 108 -7.44 1.59 18.85
N ALA A 109 -6.11 1.61 18.85
CA ALA A 109 -5.31 2.80 18.58
C ALA A 109 -5.56 3.35 17.16
N LEU A 110 -5.64 2.47 16.18
CA LEU A 110 -5.92 2.81 14.79
C LEU A 110 -7.33 3.40 14.61
N GLU A 111 -8.32 2.82 15.25
CA GLU A 111 -9.68 3.37 15.22
C GLU A 111 -9.79 4.76 15.89
N ASN A 112 -8.94 5.05 16.86
CA ASN A 112 -8.87 6.38 17.50
C ASN A 112 -8.18 7.44 16.60
N ALA A 113 -7.47 7.02 15.54
CA ALA A 113 -6.90 7.94 14.55
C ALA A 113 -7.93 8.44 13.50
N TRP A 114 -9.21 8.14 13.69
CA TRP A 114 -10.31 8.62 12.84
C TRP A 114 -10.54 10.11 13.00
N ASP A 115 -10.49 10.87 11.89
CA ASP A 115 -10.63 12.35 11.87
C ASP A 115 -11.97 12.81 11.28
N GLY A 116 -13.02 12.02 11.41
CA GLY A 116 -14.38 12.34 11.00
C GLY A 116 -14.78 11.80 9.63
N ASP A 117 -13.95 11.96 8.60
CA ASP A 117 -14.20 11.48 7.24
C ASP A 117 -13.15 10.50 6.73
N TRP A 118 -11.95 10.50 7.35
CA TRP A 118 -10.84 9.62 7.01
C TRP A 118 -9.92 9.43 8.22
N TYR A 119 -8.93 8.56 8.11
CA TYR A 119 -7.91 8.34 9.15
C TYR A 119 -6.75 9.32 8.98
N ALA A 120 -6.25 9.85 10.07
CA ALA A 120 -5.02 10.63 10.10
C ALA A 120 -3.86 9.80 9.51
N ARG A 121 -2.82 10.49 9.02
CA ARG A 121 -1.63 9.86 8.45
C ARG A 121 -0.60 9.49 9.52
N ALA A 122 -0.38 10.41 10.46
CA ALA A 122 0.64 10.31 11.48
C ALA A 122 0.41 11.33 12.59
N TYR A 123 1.22 11.26 13.64
CA TYR A 123 1.34 12.27 14.69
C TYR A 123 2.80 12.67 14.83
N PHE A 124 3.08 13.97 14.88
CA PHE A 124 4.40 14.52 15.18
C PHE A 124 4.85 14.19 16.60
N ASP A 125 6.13 14.42 16.90
CA ASP A 125 6.69 14.24 18.25
C ASP A 125 5.99 15.03 19.36
N ASP A 126 5.32 16.13 19.02
CA ASP A 126 4.52 16.97 19.92
C ASP A 126 3.04 16.58 19.98
N GLY A 127 2.64 15.53 19.25
CA GLY A 127 1.26 15.06 19.16
C GLY A 127 0.41 15.79 18.10
N THR A 128 0.97 16.74 17.35
CA THR A 128 0.27 17.40 16.24
C THR A 128 -0.10 16.36 15.16
N PRO A 129 -1.37 16.27 14.74
CA PRO A 129 -1.77 15.32 13.70
C PRO A 129 -1.31 15.77 12.31
N LEU A 130 -0.98 14.79 11.48
CA LEU A 130 -0.74 14.92 10.04
C LEU A 130 -1.78 14.09 9.28
N GLY A 131 -2.23 14.57 8.14
CA GLY A 131 -3.29 13.88 7.38
C GLY A 131 -4.68 14.11 7.98
N SER A 132 -4.86 15.21 8.68
CA SER A 132 -6.11 15.62 9.33
C SER A 132 -6.80 16.73 8.55
N SER A 133 -8.12 16.77 8.60
CA SER A 133 -8.95 17.85 8.06
C SER A 133 -8.56 19.24 8.58
N ARG A 134 -7.89 19.29 9.72
CA ARG A 134 -7.40 20.52 10.37
C ARG A 134 -6.05 21.02 9.83
N ASN A 135 -5.37 20.23 9.03
CA ASN A 135 -4.09 20.64 8.43
C ASN A 135 -4.31 21.56 7.23
N ASP A 136 -3.42 22.52 7.01
CA ASP A 136 -3.41 23.34 5.79
C ASP A 136 -2.84 22.57 4.60
N GLU A 137 -1.83 21.73 4.85
CA GLU A 137 -1.13 20.86 3.89
C GLU A 137 -1.25 19.40 4.33
N CYS A 138 -1.22 18.46 3.38
CA CYS A 138 -1.40 17.04 3.63
C CYS A 138 -2.64 16.75 4.50
N ARG A 139 -3.81 17.26 4.07
CA ARG A 139 -5.06 17.07 4.82
C ARG A 139 -5.57 15.65 4.74
N ILE A 140 -5.39 15.00 3.59
CA ILE A 140 -5.74 13.61 3.35
C ILE A 140 -4.59 12.91 2.65
N ASP A 141 -4.24 11.72 3.09
CA ASP A 141 -3.19 10.86 2.52
C ASP A 141 -3.80 9.51 2.13
N SER A 142 -3.55 9.06 0.90
CA SER A 142 -4.15 7.85 0.32
C SER A 142 -3.75 6.57 1.03
N ILE A 143 -2.49 6.47 1.51
CA ILE A 143 -2.00 5.21 2.07
C ILE A 143 -2.58 4.90 3.45
N ALA A 144 -2.91 5.91 4.24
CA ALA A 144 -3.59 5.70 5.51
C ALA A 144 -5.00 5.13 5.31
N GLN A 145 -5.69 5.53 4.23
CA GLN A 145 -7.03 5.07 3.90
C GLN A 145 -7.02 3.69 3.26
N SER A 146 -6.22 3.51 2.21
CA SER A 146 -6.13 2.24 1.49
C SER A 146 -5.65 1.10 2.39
N TRP A 147 -4.68 1.34 3.27
CA TRP A 147 -4.21 0.34 4.22
C TRP A 147 -5.18 0.05 5.36
N GLY A 148 -6.08 0.97 5.69
CA GLY A 148 -7.23 0.65 6.54
C GLY A 148 -8.05 -0.51 5.96
N VAL A 149 -8.26 -0.52 4.64
CA VAL A 149 -8.91 -1.64 3.93
C VAL A 149 -7.99 -2.85 3.84
N LEU A 150 -6.76 -2.67 3.33
CA LEU A 150 -5.82 -3.76 3.04
C LEU A 150 -5.47 -4.58 4.29
N SER A 151 -5.39 -3.94 5.45
CA SER A 151 -5.13 -4.63 6.72
C SER A 151 -6.29 -5.49 7.19
N GLY A 152 -7.52 -5.21 6.75
CA GLY A 152 -8.74 -5.84 7.25
C GLY A 152 -9.12 -5.43 8.69
N ALA A 153 -8.39 -4.50 9.30
CA ALA A 153 -8.58 -4.12 10.70
C ALA A 153 -9.66 -3.08 10.92
N ALA A 154 -9.79 -2.13 9.99
CA ALA A 154 -10.63 -0.95 10.17
C ALA A 154 -12.14 -1.28 10.09
N ASP A 155 -12.95 -0.44 10.76
CA ASP A 155 -14.41 -0.52 10.66
C ASP A 155 -14.90 -0.35 9.22
N LYS A 156 -15.82 -1.21 8.80
CA LYS A 156 -16.31 -1.27 7.42
C LYS A 156 -16.96 0.04 6.96
N GLN A 157 -17.70 0.72 7.83
CA GLN A 157 -18.37 1.97 7.46
C GLN A 157 -17.33 3.10 7.32
N ARG A 158 -16.35 3.13 8.22
CA ARG A 158 -15.25 4.10 8.19
C ARG A 158 -14.38 3.93 6.96
N VAL A 159 -13.96 2.72 6.61
CA VAL A 159 -13.15 2.54 5.39
C VAL A 159 -13.92 2.86 4.12
N THR A 160 -15.21 2.58 4.06
CA THR A 160 -16.05 2.99 2.92
C THR A 160 -16.07 4.51 2.79
N ARG A 161 -16.23 5.24 3.90
CA ARG A 161 -16.21 6.71 3.92
C ARG A 161 -14.81 7.26 3.60
N ALA A 162 -13.77 6.68 4.16
CA ALA A 162 -12.39 7.07 3.88
C ALA A 162 -12.02 6.88 2.40
N MET A 163 -12.44 5.78 1.78
CA MET A 163 -12.20 5.56 0.36
C MET A 163 -13.07 6.46 -0.52
N ALA A 164 -14.27 6.87 -0.07
CA ALA A 164 -15.04 7.93 -0.75
C ALA A 164 -14.31 9.28 -0.69
N ALA A 165 -13.64 9.60 0.42
CA ALA A 165 -12.81 10.80 0.51
C ALA A 165 -11.55 10.72 -0.39
N VAL A 166 -10.92 9.56 -0.51
CA VAL A 166 -9.83 9.33 -1.50
C VAL A 166 -10.34 9.64 -2.92
N GLU A 167 -11.52 9.15 -3.25
CA GLU A 167 -12.17 9.41 -4.53
C GLU A 167 -12.39 10.89 -4.80
N GLU A 168 -12.93 11.59 -3.83
CA GLU A 168 -13.30 13.01 -3.94
C GLU A 168 -12.06 13.92 -4.03
N TYR A 169 -11.06 13.67 -3.18
CA TYR A 169 -9.95 14.61 -3.01
C TYR A 169 -8.67 14.22 -3.76
N LEU A 170 -8.49 12.94 -4.11
CA LEU A 170 -7.22 12.46 -4.66
C LEU A 170 -7.32 11.91 -6.08
N VAL A 171 -8.51 11.48 -6.56
CA VAL A 171 -8.68 10.99 -7.93
C VAL A 171 -9.00 12.13 -8.88
N ARG A 172 -8.04 12.48 -9.74
CA ARG A 172 -8.15 13.58 -10.70
C ARG A 172 -8.33 13.04 -12.12
N ARG A 173 -9.56 12.71 -12.48
CA ARG A 173 -9.91 12.09 -13.78
C ARG A 173 -9.50 12.90 -14.99
N ALA A 174 -9.70 14.22 -14.93
CA ALA A 174 -9.34 15.13 -16.03
C ALA A 174 -7.84 15.13 -16.34
N ASP A 175 -7.02 14.85 -15.32
CA ASP A 175 -5.56 14.77 -15.44
C ASP A 175 -5.07 13.33 -15.66
N GLY A 176 -5.92 12.33 -15.38
CA GLY A 176 -5.57 10.92 -15.44
C GLY A 176 -4.64 10.47 -14.32
N ILE A 177 -4.79 11.01 -13.09
CA ILE A 177 -3.89 10.75 -11.96
C ILE A 177 -4.65 10.46 -10.67
N VAL A 178 -3.97 9.73 -9.77
CA VAL A 178 -4.37 9.51 -8.38
C VAL A 178 -3.27 10.04 -7.47
N MET A 179 -3.53 11.14 -6.79
CA MET A 179 -2.54 11.81 -5.93
C MET A 179 -2.24 10.99 -4.67
N LEU A 180 -1.00 11.08 -4.18
CA LEU A 180 -0.60 10.46 -2.91
C LEU A 180 -1.32 11.14 -1.74
N PHE A 181 -1.26 12.45 -1.68
CA PHE A 181 -1.96 13.26 -0.68
C PHE A 181 -2.27 14.66 -1.21
N SER A 182 -3.14 15.40 -0.50
CA SER A 182 -3.53 16.76 -0.86
C SER A 182 -3.85 17.60 0.38
N PRO A 183 -3.56 18.92 0.36
CA PRO A 183 -2.65 19.62 -0.55
C PRO A 183 -1.18 19.21 -0.35
N PRO A 184 -0.29 19.44 -1.34
CA PRO A 184 1.14 19.18 -1.17
C PRO A 184 1.75 20.14 -0.13
N PHE A 185 2.90 19.77 0.43
CA PHE A 185 3.69 20.66 1.28
C PHE A 185 4.35 21.76 0.45
N ASP A 186 4.28 23.00 0.92
CA ASP A 186 4.89 24.18 0.30
C ASP A 186 5.40 25.15 1.39
N ARG A 187 4.50 25.98 1.92
CA ARG A 187 4.82 27.07 2.84
C ARG A 187 4.18 26.95 4.22
N GLY A 188 3.42 25.90 4.45
CA GLY A 188 2.78 25.62 5.74
C GLY A 188 3.80 25.56 6.89
N ALA A 189 3.33 25.71 8.10
CA ALA A 189 4.16 25.74 9.30
C ALA A 189 4.76 24.38 9.66
N LEU A 190 4.11 23.29 9.25
CA LEU A 190 4.57 21.94 9.54
C LEU A 190 5.85 21.60 8.76
N ASP A 191 6.78 20.96 9.44
CA ASP A 191 8.02 20.47 8.83
C ASP A 191 8.09 18.94 8.91
N PRO A 192 7.52 18.26 7.90
CA PRO A 192 7.54 16.80 7.86
C PRO A 192 8.91 16.21 7.52
N GLY A 193 9.84 17.02 7.04
CA GLY A 193 11.17 16.60 6.61
C GLY A 193 11.48 16.95 5.15
N TYR A 194 12.42 16.23 4.55
CA TYR A 194 12.94 16.59 3.22
C TYR A 194 11.91 16.44 2.08
N ILE A 195 10.79 15.76 2.30
CA ILE A 195 9.66 15.72 1.36
C ILE A 195 9.20 17.12 0.96
N LYS A 196 9.23 18.08 1.90
CA LYS A 196 8.89 19.48 1.65
C LYS A 196 9.87 20.20 0.71
N GLY A 197 11.05 19.63 0.49
CA GLY A 197 12.03 20.12 -0.50
C GLY A 197 11.70 19.74 -1.94
N TYR A 198 10.78 18.80 -2.18
CA TYR A 198 10.29 18.53 -3.52
C TYR A 198 9.27 19.58 -3.94
N VAL A 199 9.28 19.93 -5.23
CA VAL A 199 8.29 20.85 -5.81
C VAL A 199 6.88 20.31 -5.49
N PRO A 200 5.94 21.17 -5.00
CA PRO A 200 4.57 20.76 -4.77
C PRO A 200 3.96 20.03 -5.97
N GLY A 201 3.35 18.87 -5.76
CA GLY A 201 2.77 18.04 -6.81
C GLY A 201 3.77 17.15 -7.58
N VAL A 202 5.00 17.02 -7.10
CA VAL A 202 6.06 16.19 -7.71
C VAL A 202 6.48 15.10 -6.73
N ARG A 203 6.69 13.89 -7.23
CA ARG A 203 7.08 12.70 -6.45
C ARG A 203 6.13 12.48 -5.27
N GLU A 204 6.70 12.17 -4.10
CA GLU A 204 5.95 11.95 -2.86
C GLU A 204 5.27 13.21 -2.35
N ASN A 205 5.67 14.41 -2.79
CA ASN A 205 5.04 15.66 -2.34
C ASN A 205 3.73 15.97 -3.08
N GLY A 206 2.72 15.12 -2.90
CA GLY A 206 1.38 15.33 -3.45
C GLY A 206 1.25 15.06 -4.96
N GLY A 207 2.27 14.50 -5.62
CA GLY A 207 2.15 13.91 -6.96
C GLY A 207 1.38 12.59 -6.91
N GLN A 208 1.14 11.96 -8.08
CA GLN A 208 0.81 10.55 -8.09
C GLN A 208 2.07 9.76 -7.78
N TYR A 209 2.08 9.03 -6.68
CA TYR A 209 3.07 7.98 -6.45
C TYR A 209 2.40 6.66 -6.81
N THR A 210 2.80 6.07 -7.94
CA THR A 210 2.04 4.98 -8.57
C THR A 210 1.91 3.75 -7.69
N HIS A 211 2.90 3.45 -6.85
CA HIS A 211 2.83 2.39 -5.85
C HIS A 211 1.63 2.59 -4.89
N ALA A 212 1.49 3.79 -4.33
CA ALA A 212 0.39 4.12 -3.43
C ALA A 212 -0.97 4.16 -4.14
N ALA A 213 -1.00 4.66 -5.37
CA ALA A 213 -2.21 4.66 -6.20
C ALA A 213 -2.72 3.23 -6.48
N LEU A 214 -1.82 2.27 -6.63
CA LEU A 214 -2.17 0.85 -6.79
C LEU A 214 -2.73 0.25 -5.50
N TRP A 215 -2.31 0.69 -4.33
CA TRP A 215 -2.94 0.28 -3.08
C TRP A 215 -4.38 0.81 -2.95
N ALA A 216 -4.65 2.02 -3.44
CA ALA A 216 -6.02 2.52 -3.51
C ALA A 216 -6.90 1.69 -4.47
N LEU A 217 -6.36 1.28 -5.62
CA LEU A 217 -7.04 0.34 -6.53
C LEU A 217 -7.38 -0.98 -5.82
N ILE A 218 -6.38 -1.59 -5.15
CA ILE A 218 -6.57 -2.85 -4.42
C ILE A 218 -7.64 -2.69 -3.34
N ALA A 219 -7.66 -1.55 -2.63
CA ALA A 219 -8.66 -1.26 -1.63
C ALA A 219 -10.08 -1.21 -2.22
N TYR A 220 -10.29 -0.56 -3.37
CA TYR A 220 -11.59 -0.58 -4.05
C TYR A 220 -12.00 -2.00 -4.47
N ALA A 221 -11.08 -2.78 -5.01
CA ALA A 221 -11.35 -4.18 -5.35
C ALA A 221 -11.75 -5.01 -4.12
N MET A 222 -11.05 -4.84 -2.99
CA MET A 222 -11.39 -5.52 -1.72
C MET A 222 -12.74 -5.09 -1.16
N LEU A 223 -13.19 -3.87 -1.44
CA LEU A 223 -14.53 -3.38 -1.09
C LEU A 223 -15.61 -3.84 -2.07
N GLY A 224 -15.26 -4.56 -3.14
CA GLY A 224 -16.18 -5.07 -4.15
C GLY A 224 -16.55 -4.06 -5.24
N ASP A 225 -15.82 -2.94 -5.35
CA ASP A 225 -16.05 -1.91 -6.37
C ASP A 225 -15.16 -2.16 -7.61
N GLY A 226 -15.56 -3.14 -8.42
CA GLY A 226 -14.84 -3.53 -9.63
C GLY A 226 -14.80 -2.44 -10.70
N ASP A 227 -15.86 -1.62 -10.81
CA ASP A 227 -15.89 -0.52 -11.76
C ASP A 227 -14.81 0.51 -11.44
N ARG A 228 -14.69 0.88 -10.17
CA ARG A 228 -13.69 1.85 -9.72
C ARG A 228 -12.27 1.29 -9.77
N ALA A 229 -12.09 0.04 -9.35
CA ALA A 229 -10.79 -0.62 -9.47
C ALA A 229 -10.32 -0.68 -10.92
N GLY A 230 -11.20 -1.05 -11.87
CA GLY A 230 -10.90 -1.06 -13.30
C GLY A 230 -10.65 0.33 -13.89
N GLU A 231 -11.41 1.35 -13.45
CA GLU A 231 -11.18 2.74 -13.84
C GLU A 231 -9.78 3.21 -13.41
N ILE A 232 -9.43 3.02 -12.13
CA ILE A 232 -8.12 3.43 -11.63
C ILE A 232 -7.00 2.66 -12.35
N PHE A 233 -7.17 1.35 -12.60
CA PHE A 233 -6.22 0.60 -13.41
C PHE A 233 -5.99 1.26 -14.77
N GLY A 234 -7.08 1.70 -15.40
CA GLY A 234 -7.04 2.45 -16.67
C GLY A 234 -6.31 3.78 -16.55
N LEU A 235 -6.52 4.54 -15.47
CA LEU A 235 -5.82 5.81 -15.20
C LEU A 235 -4.32 5.62 -14.99
N LEU A 236 -3.91 4.51 -14.36
CA LEU A 236 -2.50 4.23 -14.07
C LEU A 236 -1.76 3.56 -15.23
N ASN A 237 -2.48 3.06 -16.23
CA ASN A 237 -1.90 2.31 -17.34
C ASN A 237 -1.10 3.23 -18.28
N PRO A 238 0.22 3.06 -18.44
CA PRO A 238 1.05 3.90 -19.31
C PRO A 238 0.61 3.90 -20.76
N VAL A 239 0.04 2.79 -21.25
CA VAL A 239 -0.48 2.71 -22.61
C VAL A 239 -1.61 3.74 -22.83
N ASN A 240 -2.52 3.90 -21.85
CA ASN A 240 -3.62 4.84 -21.95
C ASN A 240 -3.14 6.31 -21.98
N HIS A 241 -2.06 6.63 -21.29
CA HIS A 241 -1.43 7.95 -21.34
C HIS A 241 -0.80 8.26 -22.71
N SER A 242 -0.58 7.25 -23.52
CA SER A 242 0.19 7.35 -24.78
C SER A 242 -0.61 7.03 -26.04
N LEU A 243 -1.92 6.85 -25.94
CA LEU A 243 -2.80 6.52 -27.08
C LEU A 243 -2.90 7.65 -28.12
N THR A 244 -2.67 8.89 -27.72
CA THR A 244 -2.73 10.05 -28.61
C THR A 244 -1.41 10.81 -28.61
N ARG A 245 -1.13 11.55 -29.68
CA ARG A 245 0.06 12.41 -29.74
C ARG A 245 0.09 13.47 -28.64
N VAL A 246 -1.08 13.98 -28.23
CA VAL A 246 -1.20 14.91 -27.12
C VAL A 246 -0.84 14.23 -25.80
N GLY A 247 -1.39 13.05 -25.56
CA GLY A 247 -1.07 12.25 -24.37
C GLY A 247 0.41 11.89 -24.30
N LEU A 248 0.99 11.40 -25.40
CA LEU A 248 2.40 11.07 -25.49
C LEU A 248 3.30 12.28 -25.18
N ASN A 249 2.97 13.46 -25.74
CA ASN A 249 3.70 14.71 -25.49
C ASN A 249 3.54 15.22 -24.05
N LYS A 250 2.44 14.85 -23.38
CA LYS A 250 2.17 15.16 -21.96
C LYS A 250 2.93 14.19 -21.04
N TYR A 251 2.80 12.88 -21.28
CA TYR A 251 3.38 11.82 -20.46
C TYR A 251 4.92 11.82 -20.48
N ARG A 252 5.53 11.94 -21.66
CA ARG A 252 6.97 12.14 -21.90
C ARG A 252 7.92 11.08 -21.33
N VAL A 253 7.43 9.91 -21.03
CA VAL A 253 8.23 8.73 -20.67
C VAL A 253 7.86 7.60 -21.62
N GLU A 254 8.53 6.46 -21.51
CA GLU A 254 8.28 5.34 -22.39
C GLU A 254 6.81 4.89 -22.30
N PRO A 255 6.11 4.75 -23.42
CA PRO A 255 4.65 4.53 -23.44
C PRO A 255 4.21 3.15 -22.94
N TYR A 256 5.15 2.30 -22.58
CA TYR A 256 4.96 0.93 -22.09
C TYR A 256 5.56 0.71 -20.69
N VAL A 257 6.10 1.76 -20.06
CA VAL A 257 6.73 1.68 -18.75
C VAL A 257 5.85 2.35 -17.70
N VAL A 258 5.60 1.64 -16.61
CA VAL A 258 4.92 2.20 -15.45
C VAL A 258 5.84 3.18 -14.77
N ALA A 259 5.51 4.47 -14.80
CA ALA A 259 6.24 5.49 -14.08
C ALA A 259 6.05 5.33 -12.56
N GLY A 260 7.13 5.55 -11.81
CA GLY A 260 7.08 5.55 -10.34
C GLY A 260 6.22 6.69 -9.80
N ASP A 261 6.31 7.85 -10.47
CA ASP A 261 5.51 9.03 -10.15
C ASP A 261 5.02 9.75 -11.41
N ILE A 262 3.91 10.48 -11.28
CA ILE A 262 3.37 11.38 -12.30
C ILE A 262 3.09 12.73 -11.65
N TYR A 263 3.53 13.81 -12.30
CA TYR A 263 3.41 15.15 -11.77
C TYR A 263 1.97 15.64 -11.76
N ALA A 264 1.56 16.27 -10.68
CA ALA A 264 0.19 16.74 -10.44
C ALA A 264 0.04 18.26 -10.55
N VAL A 265 1.08 18.99 -10.95
CA VAL A 265 1.13 20.45 -10.94
C VAL A 265 1.46 21.04 -12.30
N PRO A 266 0.79 22.15 -12.73
CA PRO A 266 1.17 22.90 -13.92
C PRO A 266 2.61 23.44 -13.85
N PRO A 267 3.33 23.55 -14.98
CA PRO A 267 2.88 23.22 -16.35
C PRO A 267 3.09 21.74 -16.71
N HIS A 268 3.46 20.89 -15.75
CA HIS A 268 3.89 19.52 -15.98
C HIS A 268 2.85 18.46 -15.57
N THR A 269 1.61 18.85 -15.33
CA THR A 269 0.54 17.90 -14.94
C THR A 269 0.40 16.75 -15.93
N GLY A 270 0.49 15.51 -15.43
CA GLY A 270 0.41 14.30 -16.23
C GLY A 270 1.74 13.84 -16.86
N ARG A 271 2.86 14.56 -16.58
CA ARG A 271 4.18 14.12 -16.99
C ARG A 271 4.67 13.01 -16.06
N GLY A 272 5.11 11.89 -16.63
CA GLY A 272 5.82 10.84 -15.88
C GLY A 272 7.19 11.33 -15.41
N GLY A 273 7.54 10.98 -14.19
CA GLY A 273 8.82 11.26 -13.57
C GLY A 273 9.76 10.07 -13.65
N TRP A 274 9.94 9.39 -12.53
CA TRP A 274 10.88 8.28 -12.43
C TRP A 274 10.37 7.01 -13.11
N THR A 275 11.21 6.37 -13.93
CA THR A 275 10.89 5.11 -14.63
C THR A 275 11.96 4.06 -14.36
N TRP A 276 11.65 2.78 -14.60
CA TRP A 276 12.49 1.59 -14.50
C TRP A 276 12.93 1.18 -13.08
N TYR A 277 13.08 2.10 -12.16
CA TYR A 277 13.55 1.86 -10.79
C TYR A 277 12.42 1.76 -9.77
N THR A 278 11.27 1.24 -10.16
CA THR A 278 10.12 1.23 -9.26
C THR A 278 9.55 -0.16 -9.06
N GLY A 279 9.03 -0.42 -7.87
CA GLY A 279 8.20 -1.58 -7.61
C GLY A 279 6.78 -1.45 -8.19
N SER A 280 6.44 -0.29 -8.76
CA SER A 280 5.08 0.01 -9.25
C SER A 280 4.63 -0.95 -10.35
N ALA A 281 5.51 -1.36 -11.26
CA ALA A 281 5.16 -2.31 -12.31
C ALA A 281 4.75 -3.67 -11.75
N ALA A 282 5.48 -4.17 -10.74
CA ALA A 282 5.14 -5.42 -10.07
C ALA A 282 3.80 -5.32 -9.32
N TRP A 283 3.57 -4.19 -8.62
CA TRP A 283 2.29 -3.94 -7.97
C TRP A 283 1.15 -3.82 -8.98
N MET A 284 1.37 -3.17 -10.13
CA MET A 284 0.36 -3.08 -11.18
C MET A 284 0.00 -4.45 -11.75
N TYR A 285 0.99 -5.30 -12.00
CA TYR A 285 0.79 -6.68 -12.43
C TYR A 285 -0.04 -7.46 -11.38
N ARG A 286 0.34 -7.40 -10.12
CA ARG A 286 -0.37 -8.07 -9.03
C ARG A 286 -1.79 -7.54 -8.85
N ALA A 287 -1.98 -6.22 -8.87
CA ALA A 287 -3.30 -5.60 -8.74
C ALA A 287 -4.24 -6.06 -9.87
N GLY A 288 -3.76 -6.08 -11.11
CA GLY A 288 -4.52 -6.60 -12.24
C GLY A 288 -4.85 -8.08 -12.12
N LEU A 289 -3.85 -8.90 -11.83
CA LEU A 289 -4.01 -10.35 -11.78
C LEU A 289 -4.75 -10.82 -10.51
N GLU A 290 -4.32 -10.35 -9.33
CA GLU A 290 -4.80 -10.88 -8.05
C GLU A 290 -6.07 -10.18 -7.57
N SER A 291 -6.20 -8.85 -7.80
CA SER A 291 -7.32 -8.07 -7.25
C SER A 291 -8.45 -7.86 -8.26
N ILE A 292 -8.15 -7.60 -9.53
CA ILE A 292 -9.18 -7.42 -10.56
C ILE A 292 -9.62 -8.77 -11.14
N LEU A 293 -8.68 -9.55 -11.70
CA LEU A 293 -9.00 -10.87 -12.27
C LEU A 293 -9.20 -11.96 -11.21
N GLY A 294 -8.82 -11.69 -9.96
CA GLY A 294 -9.04 -12.58 -8.83
C GLY A 294 -8.22 -13.86 -8.84
N PHE A 295 -7.12 -13.93 -9.60
CA PHE A 295 -6.24 -15.09 -9.64
C PHE A 295 -5.30 -15.09 -8.44
N GLN A 296 -5.60 -15.86 -7.43
CA GLN A 296 -4.85 -15.92 -6.18
C GLN A 296 -4.27 -17.33 -5.98
N LEU A 297 -2.94 -17.43 -6.03
CA LEU A 297 -2.21 -18.67 -5.79
C LEU A 297 -1.48 -18.58 -4.45
N THR A 298 -1.83 -19.44 -3.50
CA THR A 298 -1.18 -19.51 -2.19
C THR A 298 -0.76 -20.96 -1.93
N GLY A 299 0.54 -21.22 -1.98
CA GLY A 299 1.08 -22.57 -1.93
C GLY A 299 0.51 -23.43 -3.08
N ALA A 300 -0.13 -24.54 -2.75
CA ALA A 300 -0.78 -25.43 -3.71
C ALA A 300 -2.25 -25.11 -3.99
N ARG A 301 -2.78 -24.02 -3.42
CA ARG A 301 -4.22 -23.67 -3.53
C ARG A 301 -4.42 -22.50 -4.48
N LEU A 302 -5.17 -22.72 -5.56
CA LEU A 302 -5.63 -21.68 -6.47
C LEU A 302 -7.07 -21.27 -6.11
N ARG A 303 -7.29 -19.95 -5.96
CA ARG A 303 -8.61 -19.33 -5.81
C ARG A 303 -8.83 -18.39 -6.99
N ILE A 304 -10.03 -18.37 -7.55
CA ILE A 304 -10.48 -17.41 -8.55
C ILE A 304 -11.65 -16.64 -7.93
N ASP A 305 -11.44 -15.33 -7.73
CA ASP A 305 -12.38 -14.44 -7.05
C ASP A 305 -12.33 -13.04 -7.68
N PRO A 306 -12.90 -12.88 -8.88
CA PRO A 306 -12.75 -11.67 -9.67
C PRO A 306 -13.57 -10.50 -9.09
N CYS A 307 -13.00 -9.31 -9.19
CA CYS A 307 -13.67 -8.02 -8.95
C CYS A 307 -13.50 -7.15 -10.20
N ILE A 308 -14.14 -7.57 -11.30
CA ILE A 308 -14.03 -6.94 -12.60
C ILE A 308 -15.07 -5.81 -12.78
N PRO A 309 -14.82 -4.84 -13.68
CA PRO A 309 -15.86 -3.89 -14.10
C PRO A 309 -17.11 -4.60 -14.63
N ARG A 310 -18.28 -4.11 -14.28
CA ARG A 310 -19.57 -4.66 -14.75
C ARG A 310 -19.69 -4.75 -16.26
N GLY A 311 -18.98 -3.89 -16.99
CA GLY A 311 -18.94 -3.90 -18.46
C GLY A 311 -18.15 -5.07 -19.05
N TRP A 312 -17.32 -5.76 -18.28
CA TRP A 312 -16.55 -6.92 -18.75
C TRP A 312 -17.44 -8.16 -18.72
N ARG A 313 -17.70 -8.71 -19.90
CA ARG A 313 -18.60 -9.87 -20.05
C ARG A 313 -17.95 -11.20 -19.81
N GLU A 314 -16.66 -11.29 -20.11
CA GLU A 314 -15.86 -12.50 -19.93
C GLU A 314 -14.38 -12.16 -19.93
N PHE A 315 -13.57 -13.06 -19.37
CA PHE A 315 -12.13 -13.10 -19.57
C PHE A 315 -11.61 -14.52 -19.44
N GLU A 316 -10.39 -14.75 -19.95
CA GLU A 316 -9.74 -16.03 -19.87
C GLU A 316 -8.32 -15.92 -19.32
N ILE A 317 -7.92 -16.91 -18.53
CA ILE A 317 -6.56 -17.05 -18.02
C ILE A 317 -6.01 -18.41 -18.43
N THR A 318 -4.82 -18.46 -19.04
CA THR A 318 -4.08 -19.68 -19.23
C THR A 318 -2.94 -19.75 -18.20
N TYR A 319 -3.07 -20.62 -17.21
CA TYR A 319 -2.06 -20.83 -16.19
C TYR A 319 -1.27 -22.12 -16.43
N LYS A 320 0.05 -22.02 -16.43
CA LYS A 320 0.96 -23.16 -16.56
C LYS A 320 1.55 -23.50 -15.20
N HIS A 321 1.20 -24.68 -14.67
CA HIS A 321 1.66 -25.16 -13.38
C HIS A 321 2.68 -26.28 -13.50
N GLY A 322 3.55 -26.40 -12.49
CA GLY A 322 4.55 -27.46 -12.39
C GLY A 322 5.83 -27.17 -13.18
N ARG A 323 6.83 -28.02 -12.94
CA ARG A 323 8.13 -27.91 -13.64
C ARG A 323 7.91 -27.97 -15.14
N ARG A 324 8.46 -26.98 -15.86
CA ARG A 324 8.35 -26.81 -17.32
C ARG A 324 6.90 -26.63 -17.83
N GLY A 325 5.94 -26.24 -16.98
CA GLY A 325 4.55 -26.04 -17.37
C GLY A 325 3.84 -27.34 -17.78
N ALA A 326 4.09 -28.42 -17.04
CA ALA A 326 3.58 -29.75 -17.36
C ALA A 326 2.04 -29.81 -17.38
N THR A 327 1.38 -29.01 -16.53
CA THR A 327 -0.08 -28.90 -16.51
C THR A 327 -0.50 -27.50 -16.96
N ARG A 328 -1.48 -27.44 -17.87
CA ARG A 328 -2.06 -26.18 -18.33
C ARG A 328 -3.51 -26.10 -17.90
N TYR A 329 -3.84 -25.05 -17.16
CA TYR A 329 -5.20 -24.73 -16.78
C TYR A 329 -5.72 -23.64 -17.72
N HIS A 330 -6.90 -23.87 -18.30
CA HIS A 330 -7.67 -22.85 -19.02
C HIS A 330 -8.83 -22.46 -18.13
N ILE A 331 -8.82 -21.23 -17.67
CA ILE A 331 -9.81 -20.67 -16.75
C ILE A 331 -10.61 -19.66 -17.55
N LYS A 332 -11.91 -19.89 -17.69
CA LYS A 332 -12.85 -18.95 -18.30
C LYS A 332 -13.79 -18.44 -17.21
N VAL A 333 -13.97 -17.14 -17.19
CA VAL A 333 -14.94 -16.45 -16.30
C VAL A 333 -15.94 -15.74 -17.17
N ASP A 334 -17.22 -16.06 -16.99
CA ASP A 334 -18.34 -15.44 -17.71
C ASP A 334 -19.11 -14.55 -16.72
N ASN A 335 -19.35 -13.29 -17.09
CA ASN A 335 -20.13 -12.29 -16.32
C ASN A 335 -21.30 -11.75 -17.18
N PRO A 336 -22.28 -12.60 -17.53
CA PRO A 336 -23.38 -12.21 -18.43
C PRO A 336 -24.30 -11.15 -17.82
N HIS A 337 -24.37 -11.09 -16.50
CA HIS A 337 -25.27 -10.19 -15.76
C HIS A 337 -24.59 -8.89 -15.30
N GLY A 338 -23.29 -8.75 -15.42
CA GLY A 338 -22.53 -7.55 -15.01
C GLY A 338 -22.59 -7.32 -13.50
N ILE A 339 -22.40 -8.37 -12.71
CA ILE A 339 -22.34 -8.33 -11.24
C ILE A 339 -20.92 -8.49 -10.75
#